data_007ab23f783944c7e27f11e8d0cd5f93
#
_entry.id   007ab23f783944c7e27f11e8d0cd5f93
#
_cell.length_a   1.000
_cell.length_b   1.000
_cell.length_c   1.000
_cell.angle_alpha   90.00
_cell.angle_beta   90.00
_cell.angle_gamma   90.00
#
_symmetry.space_group_name_H-M   'P 1'
#
loop_
_entity.id
_entity.type
_entity.pdbx_description
1 polymer ?
#
loop_
_entity_poly.entity_id
_entity_poly.type
_entity_poly.pdbx_seq_one_letter_code
_entity_poly.pdbx_strand_id
1 'polypeptide(L)'
;EGRIISSSHDYIQLNEGYDEDELYQRVLMDFYSNGKPPITAPILVASDFDGKDTIEEYLTTLFEKKAEIKVPKIGNKKQLIDLALLNAAELLKKESKQNSGEIVGEIKELFSLERTPKRVEVFDNSHMAGMATVGAMAVYENGAFDKKSYRTYHLEAKDEYSQMREMLTRRVESFSKNSPPDLWILDGGSTLLNLALEILNSNGVFLDVIAIAKEKIDAKAHRAKGKANDIIHTKDDVFKLQNSDKRLQWAQRLRDEAHRCAINFHKKTKLKIDQESKLLTLSGISQAKIVKLINHFGTFDALKKVSIEEISTILNTKDAEIIKNIYK
;
A
#
# COMPACT_ATOMS: atom_id res chain seq x y z
N GLU A 1 -5.28 28.08 32.90
CA GLU A 1 -4.12 27.56 33.63
C GLU A 1 -3.97 26.07 33.36
N GLY A 2 -3.58 25.72 32.10
CA GLY A 2 -3.21 24.34 31.74
C GLY A 2 -4.35 23.34 31.55
N ARG A 3 -5.61 23.79 31.44
CA ARG A 3 -6.75 22.92 31.15
C ARG A 3 -7.19 23.03 29.69
N ILE A 4 -7.48 21.90 29.05
CA ILE A 4 -8.14 21.86 27.75
C ILE A 4 -9.58 22.35 27.95
N ILE A 5 -9.98 23.45 27.28
CA ILE A 5 -11.29 24.06 27.40
C ILE A 5 -12.28 23.41 26.45
N SER A 6 -11.84 23.10 25.22
CA SER A 6 -12.66 22.43 24.21
C SER A 6 -11.78 21.57 23.31
N SER A 7 -12.37 20.57 22.70
CA SER A 7 -11.76 19.74 21.65
C SER A 7 -12.79 19.56 20.54
N SER A 8 -12.37 19.77 19.30
CA SER A 8 -13.17 19.49 18.10
C SER A 8 -12.33 18.70 17.11
N HIS A 9 -12.99 17.99 16.23
CA HIS A 9 -12.36 17.26 15.12
C HIS A 9 -13.24 17.41 13.89
N ASP A 10 -12.58 17.52 12.74
CA ASP A 10 -13.19 17.53 11.42
C ASP A 10 -12.42 16.57 10.51
N TYR A 11 -13.12 15.98 9.54
CA TYR A 11 -12.53 15.09 8.56
C TYR A 11 -12.46 15.78 7.21
N ILE A 12 -11.27 15.83 6.63
CA ILE A 12 -11.06 16.35 5.28
C ILE A 12 -10.64 15.18 4.40
N GLN A 13 -11.45 14.90 3.37
CA GLN A 13 -11.06 13.96 2.33
C GLN A 13 -10.10 14.66 1.37
N LEU A 14 -8.87 14.17 1.30
CA LEU A 14 -7.90 14.61 0.32
C LEU A 14 -8.19 13.90 -1.01
N ASN A 15 -8.54 14.66 -2.04
CA ASN A 15 -8.55 14.17 -3.40
C ASN A 15 -7.09 14.05 -3.91
N GLU A 16 -6.85 13.17 -4.90
CA GLU A 16 -5.53 13.05 -5.53
C GLU A 16 -5.00 14.43 -5.97
N GLY A 17 -3.86 14.87 -5.41
CA GLY A 17 -3.21 16.13 -5.77
C GLY A 17 -3.16 17.22 -4.69
N TYR A 18 -3.68 16.96 -3.48
CA TYR A 18 -3.48 17.90 -2.36
C TYR A 18 -2.09 17.73 -1.73
N ASP A 19 -1.41 18.86 -1.54
CA ASP A 19 -0.17 18.96 -0.77
C ASP A 19 -0.50 19.09 0.74
N GLU A 20 0.33 18.52 1.62
CA GLU A 20 0.19 18.66 3.08
C GLU A 20 0.26 20.13 3.52
N ASP A 21 1.04 20.95 2.83
CA ASP A 21 1.21 22.37 3.11
C ASP A 21 -0.09 23.16 2.86
N GLU A 22 -0.79 22.90 1.76
CA GLU A 22 -2.09 23.50 1.46
C GLU A 22 -3.16 23.09 2.49
N LEU A 23 -3.06 21.89 3.05
CA LEU A 23 -3.99 21.40 4.06
C LEU A 23 -3.93 22.24 5.34
N TYR A 24 -2.72 22.51 5.86
CA TYR A 24 -2.56 23.36 7.05
C TYR A 24 -3.09 24.76 6.84
N GLN A 25 -2.80 25.38 5.70
CA GLN A 25 -3.30 26.70 5.36
C GLN A 25 -4.83 26.74 5.38
N ARG A 26 -5.47 25.80 4.69
CA ARG A 26 -6.93 25.71 4.61
C ARG A 26 -7.59 25.48 5.96
N VAL A 27 -7.08 24.52 6.74
CA VAL A 27 -7.63 24.19 8.07
C VAL A 27 -7.55 25.39 9.01
N LEU A 28 -6.41 26.09 9.05
CA LEU A 28 -6.24 27.25 9.90
C LEU A 28 -7.13 28.42 9.47
N MET A 29 -7.24 28.68 8.17
CA MET A 29 -8.14 29.70 7.66
C MET A 29 -9.61 29.38 7.96
N ASP A 30 -10.08 28.19 7.65
CA ASP A 30 -11.47 27.78 7.89
C ASP A 30 -11.80 27.84 9.38
N PHE A 31 -10.88 27.37 10.24
CA PHE A 31 -11.09 27.37 11.69
C PHE A 31 -11.23 28.78 12.28
N TYR A 32 -10.38 29.71 11.88
CA TYR A 32 -10.35 31.05 12.46
C TYR A 32 -11.27 32.07 11.75
N SER A 33 -11.65 31.86 10.48
CA SER A 33 -12.55 32.77 9.75
C SER A 33 -14.01 32.64 10.18
N ASN A 34 -14.43 31.54 10.79
CA ASN A 34 -15.83 31.26 11.13
C ASN A 34 -16.22 31.64 12.57
N GLY A 35 -15.74 32.77 13.09
CA GLY A 35 -16.14 33.28 14.40
C GLY A 35 -15.62 32.47 15.60
N LYS A 36 -14.52 31.78 15.45
CA LYS A 36 -13.87 30.98 16.51
C LYS A 36 -13.23 31.89 17.57
N PRO A 37 -12.89 31.36 18.75
CA PRO A 37 -12.38 32.18 19.85
C PRO A 37 -11.09 32.91 19.46
N PRO A 38 -10.90 34.14 19.97
CA PRO A 38 -9.72 34.95 19.65
C PRO A 38 -8.43 34.24 20.05
N ILE A 39 -7.36 34.50 19.28
CA ILE A 39 -6.05 33.95 19.57
C ILE A 39 -5.50 34.55 20.88
N THR A 40 -5.36 33.71 21.90
CA THR A 40 -4.83 34.11 23.22
C THR A 40 -3.42 33.60 23.49
N ALA A 41 -2.95 32.64 22.71
CA ALA A 41 -1.66 31.97 22.85
C ALA A 41 -1.13 31.56 21.45
N PRO A 42 0.14 31.17 21.34
CA PRO A 42 0.65 30.63 20.07
C PRO A 42 -0.15 29.42 19.60
N ILE A 43 -0.43 29.37 18.29
CA ILE A 43 -1.04 28.23 17.61
C ILE A 43 0.03 27.16 17.48
N LEU A 44 -0.26 25.95 17.93
CA LEU A 44 0.69 24.83 17.85
C LEU A 44 0.26 23.89 16.73
N VAL A 45 1.20 23.54 15.85
CA VAL A 45 1.02 22.59 14.73
C VAL A 45 2.03 21.44 14.83
N ALA A 46 1.70 20.31 14.20
CA ALA A 46 2.49 19.09 14.30
C ALA A 46 3.75 19.11 13.43
N SER A 47 3.66 19.73 12.25
CA SER A 47 4.75 19.89 11.27
C SER A 47 4.83 21.33 10.79
N ASP A 48 5.98 21.69 10.23
CA ASP A 48 6.15 22.97 9.52
C ASP A 48 5.52 22.85 8.14
N PHE A 49 5.09 23.96 7.57
CA PHE A 49 4.43 24.00 6.26
C PHE A 49 4.70 25.33 5.54
N ASP A 50 4.65 25.29 4.21
CA ASP A 50 4.84 26.48 3.39
C ASP A 50 3.67 27.47 3.54
N GLY A 51 3.96 28.79 3.46
CA GLY A 51 2.96 29.84 3.65
C GLY A 51 2.55 30.13 5.09
N LYS A 52 3.24 29.58 6.07
CA LYS A 52 3.02 29.82 7.51
C LYS A 52 3.05 31.32 7.87
N ASP A 53 4.04 32.05 7.35
CA ASP A 53 4.21 33.49 7.61
C ASP A 53 3.01 34.29 7.06
N THR A 54 2.49 33.90 5.91
CA THR A 54 1.30 34.50 5.30
C THR A 54 0.05 34.29 6.16
N ILE A 55 -0.09 33.11 6.74
CA ILE A 55 -1.21 32.80 7.67
C ILE A 55 -1.04 33.57 8.98
N GLU A 56 0.16 33.71 9.52
CA GLU A 56 0.42 34.54 10.71
C GLU A 56 0.05 36.02 10.47
N GLU A 57 0.42 36.57 9.32
CA GLU A 57 0.05 37.94 8.93
C GLU A 57 -1.48 38.11 8.78
N TYR A 58 -2.12 37.19 8.08
CA TYR A 58 -3.57 37.18 7.92
C TYR A 58 -4.30 37.13 9.28
N LEU A 59 -3.93 36.19 10.13
CA LEU A 59 -4.55 36.05 11.45
C LEU A 59 -4.21 37.24 12.38
N THR A 60 -3.02 37.82 12.27
CA THR A 60 -2.64 39.04 13.01
C THR A 60 -3.54 40.21 12.62
N THR A 61 -3.81 40.34 11.34
CA THR A 61 -4.73 41.39 10.81
C THR A 61 -6.19 41.11 11.22
N LEU A 62 -6.63 39.86 11.13
CA LEU A 62 -8.01 39.48 11.43
C LEU A 62 -8.37 39.70 12.91
N PHE A 63 -7.43 39.43 13.82
CA PHE A 63 -7.66 39.53 15.27
C PHE A 63 -7.09 40.80 15.92
N GLU A 64 -6.46 41.67 15.14
CA GLU A 64 -5.76 42.88 15.62
C GLU A 64 -4.75 42.56 16.76
N LYS A 65 -4.20 41.38 16.71
CA LYS A 65 -3.29 40.83 17.71
C LYS A 65 -2.28 39.89 17.04
N LYS A 66 -1.00 39.98 17.47
CA LYS A 66 0.05 39.13 16.95
C LYS A 66 -0.30 37.65 17.08
N ALA A 67 -0.46 36.97 15.94
CA ALA A 67 -0.59 35.53 15.85
C ALA A 67 0.79 34.90 15.62
N GLU A 68 1.07 33.83 16.32
CA GLU A 68 2.30 33.04 16.12
C GLU A 68 1.93 31.57 15.93
N ILE A 69 2.48 30.91 14.90
CA ILE A 69 2.33 29.48 14.64
C ILE A 69 3.65 28.79 14.99
N LYS A 70 3.61 27.80 15.87
CA LYS A 70 4.82 27.13 16.37
C LYS A 70 4.75 25.62 16.22
N VAL A 71 5.87 25.02 15.81
CA VAL A 71 6.09 23.58 15.84
C VAL A 71 6.91 23.26 17.10
N PRO A 72 6.30 22.77 18.19
CA PRO A 72 7.01 22.47 19.42
C PRO A 72 7.83 21.19 19.26
N LYS A 73 9.11 21.26 19.62
CA LYS A 73 10.04 20.12 19.53
C LYS A 73 10.22 19.38 20.86
N ILE A 74 10.01 20.07 22.00
CA ILE A 74 10.23 19.54 23.36
C ILE A 74 9.25 20.14 24.38
N GLY A 75 9.13 19.52 25.56
CA GLY A 75 8.35 20.00 26.68
C GLY A 75 6.83 19.85 26.55
N ASN A 76 6.08 20.51 27.45
CA ASN A 76 4.63 20.37 27.58
C ASN A 76 3.86 20.67 26.27
N LYS A 77 4.34 21.63 25.48
CA LYS A 77 3.71 21.97 24.19
C LYS A 77 3.84 20.83 23.18
N LYS A 78 4.95 20.12 23.17
CA LYS A 78 5.13 18.93 22.34
C LYS A 78 4.21 17.81 22.80
N GLN A 79 4.09 17.60 24.10
CA GLN A 79 3.16 16.60 24.64
C GLN A 79 1.68 16.86 24.25
N LEU A 80 1.27 18.14 24.18
CA LEU A 80 -0.07 18.51 23.70
C LEU A 80 -0.27 18.13 22.23
N ILE A 81 0.72 18.38 21.38
CA ILE A 81 0.69 17.96 19.96
C ILE A 81 0.65 16.44 19.85
N ASP A 82 1.49 15.72 20.60
CA ASP A 82 1.52 14.26 20.56
C ASP A 82 0.18 13.66 21.02
N LEU A 83 -0.45 14.25 22.02
CA LEU A 83 -1.79 13.85 22.45
C LEU A 83 -2.84 14.11 21.36
N ALA A 84 -2.79 15.27 20.70
CA ALA A 84 -3.70 15.60 19.61
C ALA A 84 -3.54 14.63 18.43
N LEU A 85 -2.31 14.31 18.05
CA LEU A 85 -2.01 13.32 16.99
C LEU A 85 -2.49 11.91 17.35
N LEU A 86 -2.31 11.50 18.62
CA LEU A 86 -2.81 10.22 19.11
C LEU A 86 -4.33 10.15 19.01
N ASN A 87 -5.01 11.19 19.48
CA ASN A 87 -6.48 11.26 19.41
C ASN A 87 -6.97 11.27 17.96
N ALA A 88 -6.34 12.02 17.07
CA ALA A 88 -6.68 12.03 15.65
C ALA A 88 -6.50 10.64 15.01
N ALA A 89 -5.41 9.94 15.32
CA ALA A 89 -5.17 8.59 14.83
C ALA A 89 -6.22 7.59 15.34
N GLU A 90 -6.64 7.69 16.60
CA GLU A 90 -7.70 6.85 17.15
C GLU A 90 -9.07 7.13 16.53
N LEU A 91 -9.41 8.40 16.30
CA LEU A 91 -10.65 8.81 15.64
C LEU A 91 -10.68 8.28 14.20
N LEU A 92 -9.60 8.46 13.42
CA LEU A 92 -9.49 7.91 12.06
C LEU A 92 -9.64 6.39 12.05
N LYS A 93 -9.03 5.69 13.02
CA LYS A 93 -9.15 4.24 13.15
C LYS A 93 -10.57 3.79 13.47
N LYS A 94 -11.29 4.56 14.29
CA LYS A 94 -12.67 4.28 14.68
C LYS A 94 -13.63 4.51 13.51
N GLU A 95 -13.46 5.61 12.80
CA GLU A 95 -14.24 5.93 11.60
C GLU A 95 -13.98 4.95 10.46
N SER A 96 -12.71 4.60 10.20
CA SER A 96 -12.37 3.61 9.18
C SER A 96 -12.97 2.23 9.48
N LYS A 97 -13.11 1.84 10.76
CA LYS A 97 -13.78 0.60 11.15
C LYS A 97 -15.31 0.68 10.96
N GLN A 98 -15.91 1.82 11.26
CA GLN A 98 -17.35 2.03 11.12
C GLN A 98 -17.74 2.09 9.65
N ASN A 99 -17.05 2.89 8.85
CA ASN A 99 -17.22 2.97 7.39
C ASN A 99 -16.91 1.64 6.69
N SER A 100 -15.94 0.87 7.18
CA SER A 100 -15.63 -0.44 6.60
C SER A 100 -16.70 -1.49 6.92
N GLY A 101 -17.41 -1.39 8.03
CA GLY A 101 -18.55 -2.25 8.34
C GLY A 101 -19.73 -2.00 7.41
N GLU A 102 -20.06 -0.76 7.14
CA GLU A 102 -21.13 -0.37 6.22
C GLU A 102 -20.80 -0.76 4.79
N ILE A 103 -19.61 -0.42 4.29
CA ILE A 103 -19.23 -0.70 2.91
C ILE A 103 -19.21 -2.21 2.57
N VAL A 104 -18.73 -3.06 3.49
CA VAL A 104 -18.73 -4.51 3.21
C VAL A 104 -20.16 -5.11 3.22
N GLY A 105 -21.09 -4.48 3.95
CA GLY A 105 -22.53 -4.79 3.87
C GLY A 105 -23.08 -4.45 2.49
N GLU A 106 -22.86 -3.24 2.00
CA GLU A 106 -23.28 -2.81 0.67
C GLU A 106 -22.62 -3.64 -0.46
N ILE A 107 -21.35 -4.05 -0.28
CA ILE A 107 -20.64 -4.95 -1.19
C ILE A 107 -21.31 -6.31 -1.24
N LYS A 108 -21.67 -6.87 -0.08
CA LYS A 108 -22.40 -8.15 -0.02
C LYS A 108 -23.70 -8.08 -0.80
N GLU A 109 -24.48 -7.04 -0.56
CA GLU A 109 -25.79 -6.87 -1.21
C GLU A 109 -25.65 -6.68 -2.72
N LEU A 110 -24.78 -5.74 -3.14
CA LEU A 110 -24.61 -5.42 -4.56
C LEU A 110 -24.13 -6.60 -5.39
N PHE A 111 -23.13 -7.35 -4.89
CA PHE A 111 -22.53 -8.46 -5.62
C PHE A 111 -23.13 -9.81 -5.26
N SER A 112 -24.22 -9.82 -4.49
CA SER A 112 -24.94 -11.03 -4.07
C SER A 112 -24.03 -12.09 -3.45
N LEU A 113 -23.10 -11.62 -2.56
CA LEU A 113 -22.16 -12.52 -1.92
C LEU A 113 -22.86 -13.38 -0.86
N GLU A 114 -22.42 -14.61 -0.71
CA GLU A 114 -22.92 -15.55 0.30
C GLU A 114 -22.72 -14.99 1.73
N ARG A 115 -21.55 -14.38 1.98
CA ARG A 115 -21.16 -13.87 3.29
C ARG A 115 -20.69 -12.42 3.21
N THR A 116 -20.83 -11.71 4.33
CA THR A 116 -20.18 -10.40 4.48
C THR A 116 -18.66 -10.60 4.51
N PRO A 117 -17.90 -10.00 3.57
CA PRO A 117 -16.47 -10.27 3.43
C PRO A 117 -15.66 -9.61 4.52
N LYS A 118 -15.36 -10.34 5.61
CA LYS A 118 -14.48 -9.89 6.70
C LYS A 118 -13.01 -10.03 6.31
N ARG A 119 -12.65 -11.12 5.64
CA ARG A 119 -11.33 -11.38 5.10
C ARG A 119 -11.39 -11.50 3.59
N VAL A 120 -10.66 -10.63 2.91
CA VAL A 120 -10.59 -10.55 1.45
C VAL A 120 -9.14 -10.77 1.02
N GLU A 121 -8.92 -11.65 0.06
CA GLU A 121 -7.62 -11.84 -0.58
C GLU A 121 -7.68 -11.32 -2.02
N VAL A 122 -6.71 -10.50 -2.39
CA VAL A 122 -6.66 -9.82 -3.68
C VAL A 122 -5.42 -10.25 -4.43
N PHE A 123 -5.60 -10.69 -5.67
CA PHE A 123 -4.54 -11.28 -6.49
C PHE A 123 -4.23 -10.39 -7.70
N ASP A 124 -2.94 -10.18 -7.91
CA ASP A 124 -2.38 -9.51 -9.08
C ASP A 124 -1.14 -10.26 -9.55
N ASN A 125 -1.00 -10.45 -10.86
CA ASN A 125 0.16 -11.05 -11.50
C ASN A 125 0.85 -10.06 -12.46
N SER A 126 1.39 -9.00 -11.89
CA SER A 126 2.07 -7.95 -12.66
C SER A 126 3.30 -8.47 -13.40
N HIS A 127 3.41 -8.10 -14.68
CA HIS A 127 4.57 -8.37 -15.51
C HIS A 127 5.49 -7.15 -15.56
N MET A 128 6.76 -7.34 -15.21
CA MET A 128 7.81 -6.42 -15.64
C MET A 128 8.68 -7.11 -16.71
N ALA A 129 8.74 -6.52 -17.88
CA ALA A 129 9.49 -7.04 -19.01
C ALA A 129 10.94 -7.40 -18.61
N GLY A 130 11.35 -8.64 -18.90
CA GLY A 130 12.71 -9.13 -18.68
C GLY A 130 13.05 -9.62 -17.28
N MET A 131 12.09 -9.74 -16.37
CA MET A 131 12.28 -10.28 -15.00
C MET A 131 11.40 -11.50 -14.74
N ALA A 132 11.78 -12.30 -13.74
CA ALA A 132 10.95 -13.41 -13.28
C ALA A 132 9.55 -12.93 -12.88
N THR A 133 8.54 -13.63 -13.35
CA THR A 133 7.15 -13.28 -13.11
C THR A 133 6.80 -13.52 -11.65
N VAL A 134 6.19 -12.53 -11.03
CA VAL A 134 5.78 -12.60 -9.63
C VAL A 134 4.31 -12.24 -9.51
N GLY A 135 3.57 -13.15 -8.89
CA GLY A 135 2.22 -12.86 -8.42
C GLY A 135 2.23 -12.34 -6.98
N ALA A 136 1.31 -11.47 -6.68
CA ALA A 136 1.10 -10.92 -5.34
C ALA A 136 -0.31 -11.23 -4.84
N MET A 137 -0.39 -11.52 -3.54
CA MET A 137 -1.64 -11.63 -2.80
C MET A 137 -1.61 -10.61 -1.66
N ALA A 138 -2.46 -9.60 -1.74
CA ALA A 138 -2.73 -8.70 -0.63
C ALA A 138 -3.90 -9.22 0.21
N VAL A 139 -3.94 -8.87 1.48
CA VAL A 139 -4.99 -9.30 2.41
C VAL A 139 -5.61 -8.08 3.08
N TYR A 140 -6.92 -7.99 3.00
CA TYR A 140 -7.73 -7.01 3.71
C TYR A 140 -8.60 -7.74 4.73
N GLU A 141 -8.49 -7.37 5.99
CA GLU A 141 -9.19 -8.06 7.06
C GLU A 141 -9.71 -7.08 8.10
N ASN A 142 -10.99 -7.20 8.45
CA ASN A 142 -11.64 -6.36 9.46
C ASN A 142 -11.44 -4.85 9.25
N GLY A 143 -11.53 -4.38 8.01
CA GLY A 143 -11.45 -2.96 7.68
C GLY A 143 -10.04 -2.42 7.42
N ALA A 144 -8.99 -3.24 7.49
CA ALA A 144 -7.60 -2.83 7.31
C ALA A 144 -6.78 -3.82 6.47
N PHE A 145 -5.69 -3.34 5.87
CA PHE A 145 -4.73 -4.21 5.20
C PHE A 145 -3.85 -4.97 6.20
N ASP A 146 -3.92 -6.30 6.17
CA ASP A 146 -3.03 -7.17 6.96
C ASP A 146 -1.77 -7.52 6.19
N LYS A 147 -0.77 -6.63 6.25
CA LYS A 147 0.50 -6.80 5.55
C LYS A 147 1.30 -8.03 5.98
N LYS A 148 1.02 -8.60 7.17
CA LYS A 148 1.70 -9.82 7.66
C LYS A 148 1.22 -11.06 6.92
N SER A 149 -0.01 -11.03 6.43
CA SER A 149 -0.62 -12.12 5.66
C SER A 149 -0.39 -12.01 4.15
N TYR A 150 0.27 -10.95 3.65
CA TYR A 150 0.62 -10.84 2.24
C TYR A 150 1.51 -11.98 1.79
N ARG A 151 1.34 -12.42 0.54
CA ARG A 151 2.16 -13.44 -0.10
C ARG A 151 2.63 -12.98 -1.46
N THR A 152 3.81 -13.43 -1.83
CA THR A 152 4.36 -13.30 -3.18
C THR A 152 4.66 -14.68 -3.72
N TYR A 153 4.35 -14.89 -4.99
CA TYR A 153 4.49 -16.15 -5.67
C TYR A 153 5.50 -15.99 -6.81
N HIS A 154 6.59 -16.75 -6.76
CA HIS A 154 7.44 -16.93 -7.94
C HIS A 154 6.72 -17.87 -8.89
N LEU A 155 6.43 -17.40 -10.10
CA LEU A 155 5.62 -18.09 -11.09
C LEU A 155 6.51 -18.58 -12.23
N GLU A 156 6.33 -19.82 -12.65
CA GLU A 156 7.08 -20.45 -13.75
C GLU A 156 6.36 -20.29 -15.09
N ALA A 157 5.06 -20.14 -15.06
CA ALA A 157 4.23 -19.95 -16.23
C ALA A 157 4.57 -18.63 -16.96
N LYS A 158 4.37 -18.63 -18.29
CA LYS A 158 4.79 -17.51 -19.16
C LYS A 158 3.66 -16.53 -19.49
N ASP A 159 2.42 -16.99 -19.47
CA ASP A 159 1.25 -16.18 -19.79
C ASP A 159 0.41 -15.88 -18.54
N GLU A 160 -0.33 -14.80 -18.58
CA GLU A 160 -1.14 -14.28 -17.46
C GLU A 160 -2.13 -15.30 -16.92
N TYR A 161 -2.81 -16.05 -17.80
CA TYR A 161 -3.78 -17.05 -17.40
C TYR A 161 -3.17 -18.22 -16.63
N SER A 162 -2.06 -18.77 -17.17
CA SER A 162 -1.35 -19.88 -16.53
C SER A 162 -0.70 -19.47 -15.22
N GLN A 163 -0.23 -18.23 -15.12
CA GLN A 163 0.33 -17.64 -13.89
C GLN A 163 -0.73 -17.50 -12.80
N MET A 164 -1.90 -16.96 -13.15
CA MET A 164 -3.00 -16.86 -12.21
C MET A 164 -3.45 -18.26 -11.76
N ARG A 165 -3.53 -19.22 -12.68
CA ARG A 165 -3.84 -20.64 -12.38
C ARG A 165 -2.87 -21.19 -11.34
N GLU A 166 -1.56 -21.01 -11.57
CA GLU A 166 -0.51 -21.49 -10.66
C GLU A 166 -0.67 -20.87 -9.26
N MET A 167 -0.86 -19.55 -9.19
CA MET A 167 -1.00 -18.82 -7.94
C MET A 167 -2.23 -19.25 -7.14
N LEU A 168 -3.40 -19.32 -7.78
CA LEU A 168 -4.65 -19.70 -7.14
C LEU A 168 -4.63 -21.17 -6.69
N THR A 169 -4.05 -22.07 -7.48
CA THR A 169 -3.87 -23.49 -7.13
C THR A 169 -3.03 -23.61 -5.86
N ARG A 170 -1.86 -22.97 -5.80
CA ARG A 170 -1.00 -22.96 -4.61
C ARG A 170 -1.72 -22.38 -3.38
N ARG A 171 -2.60 -21.37 -3.60
CA ARG A 171 -3.37 -20.81 -2.48
C ARG A 171 -4.41 -21.79 -1.98
N VAL A 172 -5.15 -22.47 -2.84
CA VAL A 172 -6.14 -23.49 -2.46
C VAL A 172 -5.46 -24.66 -1.71
N GLU A 173 -4.33 -25.15 -2.18
CA GLU A 173 -3.56 -26.20 -1.51
C GLU A 173 -3.16 -25.80 -0.07
N SER A 174 -2.98 -24.51 0.17
CA SER A 174 -2.63 -23.99 1.50
C SER A 174 -3.83 -23.85 2.45
N PHE A 175 -5.08 -24.08 2.03
CA PHE A 175 -6.26 -23.91 2.87
C PHE A 175 -6.31 -24.86 4.07
N SER A 176 -5.64 -25.98 3.98
CA SER A 176 -5.48 -26.90 5.12
C SER A 176 -4.69 -26.31 6.30
N LYS A 177 -3.82 -25.32 6.02
CA LYS A 177 -2.97 -24.64 7.01
C LYS A 177 -3.42 -23.21 7.29
N ASN A 178 -3.99 -22.55 6.30
CA ASN A 178 -4.44 -21.16 6.37
C ASN A 178 -5.86 -21.09 5.81
N SER A 179 -6.84 -20.92 6.67
CA SER A 179 -8.27 -20.93 6.32
C SER A 179 -8.57 -20.10 5.06
N PRO A 180 -9.55 -20.51 4.24
CA PRO A 180 -10.00 -19.71 3.11
C PRO A 180 -10.54 -18.36 3.59
N PRO A 181 -10.43 -17.29 2.77
CA PRO A 181 -11.07 -16.01 3.05
C PRO A 181 -12.58 -16.09 2.78
N ASP A 182 -13.27 -14.95 2.95
CA ASP A 182 -14.69 -14.82 2.59
C ASP A 182 -14.86 -14.42 1.12
N LEU A 183 -13.86 -13.74 0.54
CA LEU A 183 -13.92 -13.21 -0.84
C LEU A 183 -12.54 -13.22 -1.49
N TRP A 184 -12.48 -13.63 -2.75
CA TRP A 184 -11.36 -13.36 -3.63
C TRP A 184 -11.66 -12.21 -4.59
N ILE A 185 -10.71 -11.32 -4.77
CA ILE A 185 -10.70 -10.28 -5.82
C ILE A 185 -9.52 -10.54 -6.75
N LEU A 186 -9.81 -10.57 -8.06
CA LEU A 186 -8.80 -10.79 -9.09
C LEU A 186 -8.61 -9.52 -9.92
N ASP A 187 -7.37 -9.11 -10.15
CA ASP A 187 -7.07 -8.10 -11.17
C ASP A 187 -7.14 -8.77 -12.54
N GLY A 188 -8.27 -8.56 -13.23
CA GLY A 188 -8.55 -9.16 -14.53
C GLY A 188 -10.04 -9.27 -14.82
N GLY A 189 -10.38 -9.84 -15.96
CA GLY A 189 -11.76 -9.96 -16.43
C GLY A 189 -12.40 -11.32 -16.16
N SER A 190 -13.53 -11.56 -16.84
CA SER A 190 -14.33 -12.79 -16.73
C SER A 190 -13.55 -14.09 -16.97
N THR A 191 -12.50 -14.05 -17.78
CA THR A 191 -11.65 -15.24 -18.02
C THR A 191 -10.93 -15.69 -16.75
N LEU A 192 -10.38 -14.76 -15.96
CA LEU A 192 -9.71 -15.07 -14.69
C LEU A 192 -10.73 -15.41 -13.59
N LEU A 193 -11.91 -14.78 -13.61
CA LEU A 193 -13.02 -15.14 -12.73
C LEU A 193 -13.42 -16.61 -12.93
N ASN A 194 -13.65 -17.02 -14.18
CA ASN A 194 -14.05 -18.40 -14.50
C ASN A 194 -12.95 -19.40 -14.11
N LEU A 195 -11.70 -19.05 -14.30
CA LEU A 195 -10.55 -19.84 -13.87
C LEU A 195 -10.57 -20.07 -12.35
N ALA A 196 -10.80 -19.01 -11.57
CA ALA A 196 -10.85 -19.13 -10.11
C ALA A 196 -12.02 -20.03 -9.66
N LEU A 197 -13.19 -19.83 -10.25
CA LEU A 197 -14.35 -20.67 -9.95
C LEU A 197 -14.12 -22.15 -10.32
N GLU A 198 -13.47 -22.43 -11.45
CA GLU A 198 -13.07 -23.79 -11.85
C GLU A 198 -12.15 -24.44 -10.81
N ILE A 199 -11.11 -23.71 -10.38
CA ILE A 199 -10.15 -24.21 -9.38
C ILE A 199 -10.84 -24.49 -8.04
N LEU A 200 -11.65 -23.55 -7.55
CA LEU A 200 -12.37 -23.70 -6.30
C LEU A 200 -13.33 -24.89 -6.33
N ASN A 201 -14.16 -24.99 -7.38
CA ASN A 201 -15.12 -26.08 -7.57
C ASN A 201 -14.43 -27.44 -7.64
N SER A 202 -13.29 -27.54 -8.36
CA SER A 202 -12.52 -28.79 -8.50
C SER A 202 -11.94 -29.26 -7.17
N ASN A 203 -11.78 -28.35 -6.20
CA ASN A 203 -11.26 -28.66 -4.85
C ASN A 203 -12.38 -28.70 -3.79
N GLY A 204 -13.66 -28.59 -4.18
CA GLY A 204 -14.80 -28.62 -3.26
C GLY A 204 -14.86 -27.39 -2.32
N VAL A 205 -14.29 -26.26 -2.73
CA VAL A 205 -14.26 -25.04 -1.94
C VAL A 205 -15.35 -24.07 -2.41
N PHE A 206 -16.21 -23.65 -1.49
CA PHE A 206 -17.23 -22.63 -1.72
C PHE A 206 -16.71 -21.28 -1.22
N LEU A 207 -16.40 -20.39 -2.15
CA LEU A 207 -15.83 -19.08 -1.90
C LEU A 207 -16.33 -18.10 -2.96
N ASP A 208 -16.74 -16.92 -2.51
CA ASP A 208 -17.13 -15.84 -3.41
C ASP A 208 -15.91 -15.28 -4.15
N VAL A 209 -16.08 -14.98 -5.43
CA VAL A 209 -15.03 -14.41 -6.30
C VAL A 209 -15.62 -13.27 -7.11
N ILE A 210 -14.91 -12.15 -7.14
CA ILE A 210 -15.15 -11.07 -8.09
C ILE A 210 -13.86 -10.77 -8.85
N ALA A 211 -14.00 -10.23 -10.06
CA ALA A 211 -12.87 -9.78 -10.86
C ALA A 211 -13.07 -8.31 -11.26
N ILE A 212 -12.00 -7.51 -11.22
CA ILE A 212 -12.02 -6.11 -11.60
C ILE A 212 -11.12 -5.91 -12.82
N ALA A 213 -11.66 -5.36 -13.89
CA ALA A 213 -10.94 -5.12 -15.14
C ALA A 213 -11.26 -3.75 -15.70
N LYS A 214 -10.36 -3.21 -16.51
CA LYS A 214 -10.66 -2.01 -17.32
C LYS A 214 -11.61 -2.36 -18.46
N GLU A 215 -12.58 -1.51 -18.70
CA GLU A 215 -13.50 -1.64 -19.82
C GLU A 215 -12.72 -1.62 -21.14
N LYS A 216 -12.90 -2.64 -21.97
CA LYS A 216 -12.32 -2.65 -23.32
C LYS A 216 -13.13 -1.68 -24.18
N ILE A 217 -12.56 -0.51 -24.47
CA ILE A 217 -13.13 0.45 -25.42
C ILE A 217 -12.61 0.07 -26.80
N ASP A 218 -13.50 -0.12 -27.78
CA ASP A 218 -13.12 -0.41 -29.16
C ASP A 218 -12.14 0.65 -29.70
N ALA A 219 -11.12 0.19 -30.45
CA ALA A 219 -10.03 1.01 -30.95
C ALA A 219 -10.47 2.26 -31.76
N LYS A 220 -11.72 2.29 -32.27
CA LYS A 220 -12.30 3.46 -32.92
C LYS A 220 -12.70 4.58 -31.98
N ALA A 221 -12.92 4.28 -30.69
CA ALA A 221 -13.29 5.26 -29.65
C ALA A 221 -12.07 5.87 -28.93
N HIS A 222 -10.85 5.40 -29.20
CA HIS A 222 -9.60 5.91 -28.60
C HIS A 222 -9.30 7.39 -28.87
N ARG A 223 -10.05 8.06 -29.77
CA ARG A 223 -9.91 9.51 -30.02
C ARG A 223 -10.70 10.39 -29.04
N ALA A 224 -11.59 9.83 -28.25
CA ALA A 224 -12.25 10.55 -27.17
C ALA A 224 -11.42 10.35 -25.89
N LYS A 225 -10.79 11.42 -25.39
CA LYS A 225 -10.03 11.47 -24.14
C LYS A 225 -10.92 11.12 -22.94
N GLY A 226 -11.06 9.83 -22.61
CA GLY A 226 -11.71 9.35 -21.39
C GLY A 226 -10.85 8.24 -20.78
N LYS A 227 -10.57 8.29 -19.47
CA LYS A 227 -10.03 7.14 -18.74
C LYS A 227 -11.01 5.97 -18.91
N ALA A 228 -10.51 4.80 -19.33
CA ALA A 228 -11.32 3.59 -19.34
C ALA A 228 -11.85 3.32 -17.93
N ASN A 229 -13.17 3.12 -17.81
CA ASN A 229 -13.80 2.81 -16.53
C ASN A 229 -13.45 1.39 -16.11
N ASP A 230 -13.34 1.18 -14.79
CA ASP A 230 -13.24 -0.17 -14.26
C ASP A 230 -14.62 -0.82 -14.21
N ILE A 231 -14.69 -2.11 -14.55
CA ILE A 231 -15.89 -2.95 -14.47
C ILE A 231 -15.62 -4.11 -13.54
N ILE A 232 -16.65 -4.49 -12.79
CA ILE A 232 -16.57 -5.61 -11.86
C ILE A 232 -17.39 -6.75 -12.42
N HIS A 233 -16.78 -7.93 -12.50
CA HIS A 233 -17.41 -9.18 -12.90
C HIS A 233 -17.67 -10.02 -11.65
N THR A 234 -18.88 -10.53 -11.52
CA THR A 234 -19.26 -11.59 -10.59
C THR A 234 -19.62 -12.85 -11.38
N LYS A 235 -19.92 -13.93 -10.70
CA LYS A 235 -20.33 -15.18 -11.35
C LYS A 235 -21.53 -14.99 -12.28
N ASP A 236 -22.48 -14.16 -11.88
CA ASP A 236 -23.79 -14.03 -12.54
C ASP A 236 -23.95 -12.71 -13.30
N ASP A 237 -23.22 -11.65 -12.92
CA ASP A 237 -23.42 -10.29 -13.41
C ASP A 237 -22.14 -9.53 -13.72
N VAL A 238 -22.31 -8.42 -14.45
CA VAL A 238 -21.25 -7.44 -14.75
C VAL A 238 -21.71 -6.04 -14.33
N PHE A 239 -20.97 -5.42 -13.42
CA PHE A 239 -21.31 -4.13 -12.86
C PHE A 239 -20.44 -3.01 -13.46
N LYS A 240 -21.12 -2.00 -14.02
CA LYS A 240 -20.52 -0.75 -14.48
C LYS A 240 -20.95 0.37 -13.55
N LEU A 241 -20.13 0.63 -12.53
CA LEU A 241 -20.41 1.64 -11.52
C LEU A 241 -19.76 2.97 -11.90
N GLN A 242 -20.29 4.07 -11.40
CA GLN A 242 -19.66 5.39 -11.55
C GLN A 242 -18.37 5.47 -10.71
N ASN A 243 -17.39 6.26 -11.16
CA ASN A 243 -16.13 6.43 -10.43
C ASN A 243 -16.31 7.04 -9.02
N SER A 244 -17.42 7.70 -8.76
CA SER A 244 -17.81 8.21 -7.44
C SER A 244 -18.44 7.17 -6.53
N ASP A 245 -18.77 5.96 -7.04
CA ASP A 245 -19.40 4.90 -6.26
C ASP A 245 -18.41 4.32 -5.24
N LYS A 246 -18.73 4.40 -3.97
CA LYS A 246 -17.87 3.93 -2.87
C LYS A 246 -17.52 2.44 -2.96
N ARG A 247 -18.41 1.63 -3.55
CA ARG A 247 -18.21 0.18 -3.72
C ARG A 247 -17.16 -0.11 -4.80
N LEU A 248 -17.20 0.66 -5.90
CA LEU A 248 -16.14 0.60 -6.92
C LEU A 248 -14.81 1.08 -6.34
N GLN A 249 -14.79 2.21 -5.66
CA GLN A 249 -13.59 2.76 -5.02
C GLN A 249 -12.99 1.80 -4.00
N TRP A 250 -13.82 1.08 -3.24
CA TRP A 250 -13.37 0.03 -2.33
C TRP A 250 -12.64 -1.09 -3.10
N ALA A 251 -13.23 -1.62 -4.15
CA ALA A 251 -12.63 -2.67 -4.97
C ALA A 251 -11.34 -2.20 -5.65
N GLN A 252 -11.31 -0.98 -6.20
CA GLN A 252 -10.13 -0.35 -6.78
C GLN A 252 -9.01 -0.21 -5.76
N ARG A 253 -9.29 0.29 -4.56
CA ARG A 253 -8.31 0.42 -3.48
C ARG A 253 -7.68 -0.92 -3.11
N LEU A 254 -8.45 -1.99 -3.08
CA LEU A 254 -7.95 -3.32 -2.77
C LEU A 254 -7.08 -3.86 -3.91
N ARG A 255 -7.51 -3.71 -5.18
CA ARG A 255 -6.71 -4.06 -6.36
C ARG A 255 -5.39 -3.30 -6.40
N ASP A 256 -5.43 -1.99 -6.20
CA ASP A 256 -4.25 -1.14 -6.26
C ASP A 256 -3.22 -1.51 -5.18
N GLU A 257 -3.67 -1.99 -4.02
CA GLU A 257 -2.76 -2.50 -2.99
C GLU A 257 -2.06 -3.79 -3.41
N ALA A 258 -2.76 -4.74 -4.07
CA ALA A 258 -2.13 -5.95 -4.60
C ALA A 258 -1.11 -5.59 -5.70
N HIS A 259 -1.47 -4.69 -6.60
CA HIS A 259 -0.58 -4.17 -7.63
C HIS A 259 0.67 -3.49 -7.03
N ARG A 260 0.49 -2.64 -6.02
CA ARG A 260 1.59 -2.03 -5.28
C ARG A 260 2.50 -3.06 -4.60
N CYS A 261 1.92 -4.14 -4.06
CA CYS A 261 2.67 -5.24 -3.47
C CYS A 261 3.56 -5.92 -4.51
N ALA A 262 3.02 -6.23 -5.69
CA ALA A 262 3.76 -6.84 -6.81
C ALA A 262 4.91 -5.93 -7.29
N ILE A 263 4.64 -4.65 -7.53
CA ILE A 263 5.66 -3.67 -7.94
C ILE A 263 6.79 -3.56 -6.91
N ASN A 264 6.47 -3.46 -5.62
CA ASN A 264 7.46 -3.34 -4.56
C ASN A 264 8.35 -4.57 -4.46
N PHE A 265 7.79 -5.75 -4.68
CA PHE A 265 8.57 -6.99 -4.74
C PHE A 265 9.52 -6.98 -5.94
N HIS A 266 9.05 -6.61 -7.13
CA HIS A 266 9.89 -6.47 -8.32
C HIS A 266 11.05 -5.48 -8.10
N LYS A 267 10.78 -4.32 -7.51
CA LYS A 267 11.84 -3.34 -7.18
C LYS A 267 12.90 -3.93 -6.25
N LYS A 268 12.48 -4.65 -5.21
CA LYS A 268 13.42 -5.32 -4.27
C LYS A 268 14.24 -6.39 -4.97
N THR A 269 13.61 -7.22 -5.82
CA THR A 269 14.29 -8.27 -6.58
C THR A 269 15.29 -7.67 -7.57
N LYS A 270 14.91 -6.59 -8.28
CA LYS A 270 15.81 -5.89 -9.19
C LYS A 270 17.02 -5.32 -8.46
N LEU A 271 16.81 -4.64 -7.32
CA LEU A 271 17.92 -4.12 -6.51
C LEU A 271 18.86 -5.23 -6.05
N LYS A 272 18.32 -6.41 -5.72
CA LYS A 272 19.12 -7.58 -5.35
C LYS A 272 19.94 -8.08 -6.54
N ILE A 273 19.33 -8.25 -7.70
CA ILE A 273 20.02 -8.67 -8.95
C ILE A 273 21.10 -7.64 -9.33
N ASP A 274 20.81 -6.34 -9.26
CA ASP A 274 21.77 -5.28 -9.57
C ASP A 274 22.97 -5.31 -8.60
N GLN A 275 22.75 -5.61 -7.33
CA GLN A 275 23.82 -5.78 -6.33
C GLN A 275 24.65 -7.03 -6.60
N GLU A 276 24.00 -8.15 -6.93
CA GLU A 276 24.66 -9.38 -7.32
C GLU A 276 25.48 -9.19 -8.60
N SER A 277 24.93 -8.50 -9.58
CA SER A 277 25.61 -8.15 -10.83
C SER A 277 26.85 -7.27 -10.59
N LYS A 278 26.76 -6.27 -9.69
CA LYS A 278 27.91 -5.45 -9.29
C LYS A 278 29.02 -6.27 -8.67
N LEU A 279 28.70 -7.24 -7.83
CA LEU A 279 29.70 -8.18 -7.27
C LEU A 279 30.39 -9.02 -8.34
N LEU A 280 29.61 -9.49 -9.34
CA LEU A 280 30.14 -10.30 -10.43
C LEU A 280 31.01 -9.49 -11.41
N THR A 281 30.84 -8.16 -11.48
CA THR A 281 31.62 -7.27 -12.36
C THR A 281 32.87 -6.70 -11.70
N LEU A 282 33.14 -7.03 -10.42
CA LEU A 282 34.31 -6.56 -9.71
C LEU A 282 35.61 -7.09 -10.33
N SER A 283 36.49 -6.15 -10.67
CA SER A 283 37.83 -6.48 -11.09
C SER A 283 38.61 -7.21 -9.98
N GLY A 284 39.07 -8.42 -10.26
CA GLY A 284 39.86 -9.23 -9.32
C GLY A 284 39.06 -10.27 -8.52
N ILE A 285 37.71 -10.25 -8.57
CA ILE A 285 36.88 -11.27 -7.92
C ILE A 285 36.29 -12.19 -8.97
N SER A 286 36.77 -13.44 -9.02
CA SER A 286 36.23 -14.44 -9.94
C SER A 286 34.89 -14.99 -9.47
N GLN A 287 34.06 -15.45 -10.42
CA GLN A 287 32.76 -16.08 -10.13
C GLN A 287 32.93 -17.27 -9.16
N ALA A 288 34.02 -18.04 -9.26
CA ALA A 288 34.32 -19.14 -8.35
C ALA A 288 34.51 -18.67 -6.88
N LYS A 289 35.11 -17.52 -6.68
CA LYS A 289 35.26 -16.91 -5.33
C LYS A 289 33.91 -16.51 -4.73
N ILE A 290 33.01 -15.95 -5.57
CA ILE A 290 31.65 -15.56 -5.14
C ILE A 290 30.83 -16.80 -4.79
N VAL A 291 30.86 -17.84 -5.62
CA VAL A 291 30.19 -19.12 -5.35
C VAL A 291 30.69 -19.72 -4.01
N LYS A 292 32.01 -19.67 -3.77
CA LYS A 292 32.61 -20.15 -2.51
C LYS A 292 32.08 -19.41 -1.29
N LEU A 293 31.94 -18.07 -1.38
CA LEU A 293 31.34 -17.27 -0.31
C LEU A 293 29.87 -17.56 -0.09
N ILE A 294 29.08 -17.68 -1.16
CA ILE A 294 27.66 -17.99 -1.05
C ILE A 294 27.43 -19.38 -0.48
N ASN A 295 28.23 -20.36 -0.87
CA ASN A 295 28.16 -21.70 -0.30
C ASN A 295 28.47 -21.74 1.22
N HIS A 296 29.31 -20.81 1.70
CA HIS A 296 29.67 -20.72 3.10
C HIS A 296 28.67 -19.88 3.93
N PHE A 297 28.32 -18.69 3.45
CA PHE A 297 27.47 -17.75 4.17
C PHE A 297 25.97 -17.82 3.79
N GLY A 298 25.63 -18.61 2.80
CA GLY A 298 24.27 -18.95 2.38
C GLY A 298 23.63 -17.92 1.43
N THR A 299 23.78 -16.62 1.66
CA THR A 299 23.12 -15.58 0.86
C THR A 299 23.96 -14.31 0.71
N PHE A 300 23.70 -13.52 -0.34
CA PHE A 300 24.30 -12.19 -0.51
C PHE A 300 23.93 -11.21 0.63
N ASP A 301 22.76 -11.35 1.23
CA ASP A 301 22.35 -10.54 2.37
C ASP A 301 23.11 -10.90 3.66
N ALA A 302 23.52 -12.14 3.81
CA ALA A 302 24.41 -12.56 4.89
C ALA A 302 25.80 -11.89 4.74
N LEU A 303 26.35 -11.81 3.52
CA LEU A 303 27.63 -11.16 3.25
C LEU A 303 27.67 -9.68 3.65
N LYS A 304 26.54 -8.97 3.63
CA LYS A 304 26.47 -7.57 4.13
C LYS A 304 26.78 -7.45 5.62
N LYS A 305 26.40 -8.46 6.39
CA LYS A 305 26.50 -8.46 7.88
C LYS A 305 27.80 -9.05 8.39
N VAL A 306 28.48 -9.85 7.57
CA VAL A 306 29.72 -10.55 7.92
C VAL A 306 30.90 -9.55 7.96
N SER A 307 31.84 -9.68 8.89
CA SER A 307 33.01 -8.83 9.00
C SER A 307 34.06 -9.14 7.91
N ILE A 308 35.04 -8.22 7.73
CA ILE A 308 36.17 -8.44 6.80
C ILE A 308 36.98 -9.65 7.25
N GLU A 309 37.18 -9.82 8.55
CA GLU A 309 37.90 -10.94 9.14
C GLU A 309 37.27 -12.28 8.79
N GLU A 310 35.95 -12.38 8.93
CA GLU A 310 35.20 -13.60 8.60
C GLU A 310 35.26 -13.92 7.09
N ILE A 311 35.14 -12.92 6.22
CA ILE A 311 35.31 -13.13 4.76
C ILE A 311 36.76 -13.56 4.47
N SER A 312 37.75 -13.04 5.19
CA SER A 312 39.17 -13.36 5.01
C SER A 312 39.53 -14.80 5.40
N THR A 313 38.67 -15.48 6.14
CA THR A 313 38.85 -16.93 6.39
C THR A 313 38.61 -17.79 5.15
N ILE A 314 37.90 -17.28 4.17
CA ILE A 314 37.48 -17.98 2.95
C ILE A 314 38.20 -17.48 1.71
N LEU A 315 38.49 -16.17 1.65
CA LEU A 315 39.27 -15.52 0.61
C LEU A 315 40.48 -14.82 1.25
N ASN A 316 41.29 -14.18 0.40
CA ASN A 316 42.37 -13.33 0.93
C ASN A 316 41.83 -11.98 1.42
N THR A 317 42.56 -11.28 2.29
CA THR A 317 42.17 -10.01 2.90
C THR A 317 41.87 -8.91 1.87
N LYS A 318 42.61 -8.87 0.76
CA LYS A 318 42.41 -7.91 -0.33
C LYS A 318 41.04 -8.10 -1.01
N ASP A 319 40.65 -9.35 -1.27
CA ASP A 319 39.34 -9.68 -1.85
C ASP A 319 38.20 -9.36 -0.86
N ALA A 320 38.41 -9.63 0.44
CA ALA A 320 37.45 -9.30 1.50
C ALA A 320 37.17 -7.80 1.60
N GLU A 321 38.22 -6.97 1.53
CA GLU A 321 38.08 -5.50 1.51
C GLU A 321 37.31 -5.00 0.28
N ILE A 322 37.64 -5.52 -0.92
CA ILE A 322 36.93 -5.17 -2.15
C ILE A 322 35.43 -5.48 -2.02
N ILE A 323 35.08 -6.66 -1.51
CA ILE A 323 33.68 -7.06 -1.36
C ILE A 323 32.96 -6.17 -0.35
N LYS A 324 33.59 -5.86 0.78
CA LYS A 324 32.98 -5.00 1.81
C LYS A 324 32.76 -3.54 1.38
N ASN A 325 33.62 -3.04 0.50
CA ASN A 325 33.47 -1.66 -0.01
C ASN A 325 32.23 -1.45 -0.89
N ILE A 326 31.61 -2.52 -1.40
CA ILE A 326 30.34 -2.45 -2.17
C ILE A 326 29.14 -2.24 -1.24
N TYR A 327 29.26 -2.71 -0.01
CA TYR A 327 28.15 -2.69 0.97
C TYR A 327 28.25 -1.51 1.94
N LYS A 328 29.24 -0.63 1.77
CA LYS A 328 29.30 0.67 2.43
C LYS A 328 28.47 1.72 1.66
#